data_ecb2ce8cffc808c3557ff1d5eedad10b
#
_entry.id   ecb2ce8cffc808c3557ff1d5eedad10b
#
_cell.length_a   1.000
_cell.length_b   1.000
_cell.length_c   1.000
_cell.angle_alpha   90.00
_cell.angle_beta   90.00
_cell.angle_gamma   90.00
#
_symmetry.space_group_name_H-M   'P 1'
#
loop_
_entity.id
_entity.type
_entity.pdbx_description
1 polymer ?
#
loop_
_entity_poly.entity_id
_entity_poly.type
_entity_poly.pdbx_seq_one_letter_code
_entity_poly.pdbx_strand_id
1 'polypeptide(L)'
;MQVQEELLRRAHLKTENGKTKRVYSSKYALSSIVYCGKCGDLFRRVAWKARGTSYNKWRCASRIEKGPKEGCDADAISEVELQNAVVRAINKTLGGREQFLVQLQHNIEDVLNGDSTATLEYIDQRMAELQEKLVMCVNKNAEYDVIANEIDALREKKAAVVTRDAEQEMLRKRIDEMRQFLQSQTNRVTEYDEQMVRRLIEKITVFDDNLIFEFKSGMTLELMR
;
A
#
# COMPACT_ATOMS: atom_id res chain seq x y z
N MET A 1 -0.06 -2.46 -18.15
CA MET A 1 0.50 -2.41 -16.78
C MET A 1 -0.56 -2.57 -15.69
N GLN A 2 -1.70 -1.85 -15.72
CA GLN A 2 -2.75 -1.92 -14.67
C GLN A 2 -3.32 -3.33 -14.40
N VAL A 3 -3.44 -4.20 -15.42
CA VAL A 3 -3.99 -5.56 -15.25
C VAL A 3 -3.03 -6.48 -14.47
N GLN A 4 -1.73 -6.34 -14.67
CA GLN A 4 -0.72 -7.14 -13.97
C GLN A 4 -0.59 -6.73 -12.49
N GLU A 5 -0.67 -5.43 -12.19
CA GLU A 5 -0.69 -4.94 -10.81
C GLU A 5 -1.92 -5.42 -10.04
N GLU A 6 -3.09 -5.43 -10.69
CA GLU A 6 -4.32 -5.95 -10.08
C GLU A 6 -4.27 -7.47 -9.86
N LEU A 7 -3.65 -8.22 -10.76
CA LEU A 7 -3.42 -9.66 -10.60
C LEU A 7 -2.46 -9.96 -9.46
N LEU A 8 -1.38 -9.19 -9.32
CA LEU A 8 -0.43 -9.31 -8.21
C LEU A 8 -1.09 -8.95 -6.87
N ARG A 9 -1.87 -7.85 -6.81
CA ARG A 9 -2.65 -7.48 -5.63
C ARG A 9 -3.60 -8.59 -5.20
N ARG A 10 -4.27 -9.25 -6.16
CA ARG A 10 -5.16 -10.40 -5.89
C ARG A 10 -4.40 -11.64 -5.42
N ALA A 11 -3.18 -11.86 -5.88
CA ALA A 11 -2.36 -13.00 -5.46
C ALA A 11 -1.89 -12.89 -4.00
N HIS A 12 -1.64 -11.67 -3.50
CA HIS A 12 -1.24 -11.43 -2.11
C HIS A 12 -2.39 -11.52 -1.08
N LEU A 13 -3.64 -11.75 -1.51
CA LEU A 13 -4.80 -11.90 -0.63
C LEU A 13 -4.93 -13.30 0.00
N LYS A 14 -3.93 -14.16 -0.08
CA LYS A 14 -3.89 -15.45 0.61
C LYS A 14 -3.50 -15.25 2.08
N THR A 15 -4.33 -15.76 3.00
CA THR A 15 -3.98 -15.84 4.42
C THR A 15 -3.00 -16.98 4.66
N GLU A 16 -2.15 -16.84 5.71
CA GLU A 16 -1.20 -17.86 6.19
C GLU A 16 -1.84 -19.26 6.43
N ASN A 17 -3.14 -19.34 6.61
CA ASN A 17 -3.90 -20.58 6.82
C ASN A 17 -4.54 -21.18 5.56
N GLY A 18 -4.10 -20.81 4.36
CA GLY A 18 -4.54 -21.43 3.10
C GLY A 18 -6.02 -21.18 2.71
N LYS A 19 -6.80 -20.47 3.52
CA LYS A 19 -8.16 -20.07 3.18
C LYS A 19 -8.10 -18.83 2.29
N THR A 20 -8.63 -18.92 1.09
CA THR A 20 -8.76 -17.77 0.18
C THR A 20 -9.58 -16.71 0.91
N LYS A 21 -8.96 -15.55 1.23
CA LYS A 21 -9.75 -14.38 1.61
C LYS A 21 -10.74 -14.16 0.49
N ARG A 22 -12.05 -14.07 0.81
CA ARG A 22 -13.09 -13.81 -0.18
C ARG A 22 -12.69 -12.58 -0.97
N VAL A 23 -12.40 -12.76 -2.26
CA VAL A 23 -12.06 -11.66 -3.17
C VAL A 23 -13.36 -10.89 -3.42
N TYR A 24 -13.51 -9.75 -2.74
CA TYR A 24 -14.62 -8.85 -3.01
C TYR A 24 -14.40 -8.18 -4.36
N SER A 25 -15.48 -8.02 -5.10
CA SER A 25 -15.47 -7.37 -6.41
C SER A 25 -14.72 -6.02 -6.35
N SER A 26 -13.69 -5.86 -7.16
CA SER A 26 -12.99 -4.59 -7.38
C SER A 26 -13.76 -3.63 -8.29
N LYS A 27 -15.06 -3.89 -8.51
CA LYS A 27 -15.93 -3.11 -9.40
C LYS A 27 -15.95 -1.62 -9.03
N TYR A 28 -16.01 -1.32 -7.74
CA TYR A 28 -16.04 0.06 -7.23
C TYR A 28 -14.66 0.44 -6.67
N ALA A 29 -14.24 1.68 -6.85
CA ALA A 29 -12.94 2.15 -6.39
C ALA A 29 -12.76 2.03 -4.86
N LEU A 30 -13.83 2.17 -4.09
CA LEU A 30 -13.84 2.02 -2.63
C LEU A 30 -13.87 0.57 -2.14
N SER A 31 -14.05 -0.41 -3.04
CA SER A 31 -14.02 -1.82 -2.64
C SER A 31 -12.61 -2.23 -2.20
N SER A 32 -12.52 -2.95 -1.09
CA SER A 32 -11.27 -3.47 -0.52
C SER A 32 -10.29 -2.43 0.05
N ILE A 33 -10.68 -1.14 0.10
CA ILE A 33 -9.86 -0.07 0.71
C ILE A 33 -10.56 0.59 1.91
N VAL A 34 -11.83 0.28 2.18
CA VAL A 34 -12.58 0.85 3.31
C VAL A 34 -12.62 -0.16 4.45
N TYR A 35 -12.09 0.22 5.60
CA TYR A 35 -11.91 -0.61 6.78
C TYR A 35 -12.69 -0.07 7.97
N CYS A 36 -13.09 -0.97 8.86
CA CYS A 36 -13.73 -0.64 10.12
C CYS A 36 -12.70 -0.22 11.17
N GLY A 37 -12.85 0.95 11.74
CA GLY A 37 -11.98 1.43 12.83
C GLY A 37 -12.16 0.67 14.15
N LYS A 38 -13.31 -0.03 14.34
CA LYS A 38 -13.56 -0.80 15.57
C LYS A 38 -12.97 -2.21 15.54
N CYS A 39 -13.14 -2.94 14.43
CA CYS A 39 -12.74 -4.35 14.36
C CYS A 39 -11.70 -4.66 13.27
N GLY A 40 -11.30 -3.68 12.47
CA GLY A 40 -10.31 -3.84 11.39
C GLY A 40 -10.81 -4.57 10.14
N ASP A 41 -12.05 -5.06 10.12
CA ASP A 41 -12.61 -5.77 8.97
C ASP A 41 -13.03 -4.80 7.86
N LEU A 42 -13.22 -5.31 6.64
CA LEU A 42 -13.62 -4.50 5.49
C LEU A 42 -15.06 -4.01 5.60
N PHE A 43 -15.31 -2.82 5.09
CA PHE A 43 -16.67 -2.38 4.77
C PHE A 43 -17.09 -2.91 3.41
N ARG A 44 -18.35 -3.36 3.30
CA ARG A 44 -18.97 -3.83 2.06
C ARG A 44 -20.10 -2.91 1.64
N ARG A 45 -20.20 -2.68 0.35
CA ARG A 45 -21.32 -1.98 -0.26
C ARG A 45 -22.57 -2.87 -0.27
N VAL A 46 -23.63 -2.41 0.35
CA VAL A 46 -24.89 -3.14 0.48
C VAL A 46 -26.02 -2.26 -0.07
N ALA A 47 -26.83 -2.83 -0.95
CA ALA A 47 -28.07 -2.18 -1.38
C ALA A 47 -29.10 -2.26 -0.25
N TRP A 48 -29.64 -1.11 0.12
CA TRP A 48 -30.65 -0.99 1.15
C TRP A 48 -31.96 -0.52 0.55
N LYS A 49 -33.04 -1.24 0.84
CA LYS A 49 -34.38 -0.87 0.38
C LYS A 49 -35.22 -0.46 1.57
N ALA A 50 -35.74 0.75 1.58
CA ALA A 50 -36.67 1.23 2.59
C ALA A 50 -37.74 2.11 1.95
N ARG A 51 -39.00 1.86 2.28
CA ARG A 51 -40.14 2.66 1.83
C ARG A 51 -40.17 2.90 0.30
N GLY A 52 -39.85 1.86 -0.49
CA GLY A 52 -39.87 1.95 -1.97
C GLY A 52 -38.63 2.60 -2.60
N THR A 53 -37.73 3.17 -1.79
CA THR A 53 -36.49 3.79 -2.27
C THR A 53 -35.34 2.84 -2.08
N SER A 54 -34.45 2.74 -3.09
CA SER A 54 -33.21 1.95 -3.02
C SER A 54 -32.03 2.89 -2.88
N TYR A 55 -31.17 2.67 -1.89
CA TYR A 55 -29.95 3.41 -1.69
C TYR A 55 -28.82 2.48 -1.21
N ASN A 56 -27.58 2.91 -1.38
CA ASN A 56 -26.42 2.09 -1.02
C ASN A 56 -25.79 2.59 0.27
N LYS A 57 -25.43 1.63 1.10
CA LYS A 57 -24.65 1.87 2.31
C LYS A 57 -23.41 1.00 2.33
N TRP A 58 -22.40 1.49 2.98
CA TRP A 58 -21.23 0.71 3.32
C TRP A 58 -21.35 0.25 4.77
N ARG A 59 -21.10 -1.04 5.01
CA ARG A 59 -21.29 -1.67 6.31
C ARG A 59 -20.15 -2.65 6.59
N CYS A 60 -19.73 -2.73 7.85
CA CYS A 60 -18.71 -3.68 8.30
C CYS A 60 -19.08 -5.12 7.96
N ALA A 61 -18.15 -5.86 7.37
CA ALA A 61 -18.37 -7.24 6.95
C ALA A 61 -18.66 -8.17 8.13
N SER A 62 -17.95 -8.00 9.24
CA SER A 62 -18.21 -8.73 10.49
C SER A 62 -19.65 -8.54 10.98
N ARG A 63 -20.18 -7.31 10.91
CA ARG A 63 -21.59 -7.03 11.26
C ARG A 63 -22.59 -7.66 10.30
N ILE A 64 -22.24 -7.75 9.00
CA ILE A 64 -23.10 -8.40 8.00
C ILE A 64 -23.16 -9.91 8.22
N GLU A 65 -22.03 -10.53 8.54
CA GLU A 65 -21.91 -12.00 8.64
C GLU A 65 -22.41 -12.55 9.98
N LYS A 66 -22.10 -11.88 11.08
CA LYS A 66 -22.40 -12.35 12.44
C LYS A 66 -23.59 -11.66 13.09
N GLY A 67 -24.12 -10.60 12.46
CA GLY A 67 -25.22 -9.81 13.02
C GLY A 67 -24.77 -8.81 14.11
N PRO A 68 -25.73 -8.06 14.70
CA PRO A 68 -25.41 -6.97 15.62
C PRO A 68 -25.00 -7.44 17.04
N LYS A 69 -25.30 -8.68 17.42
CA LYS A 69 -24.99 -9.20 18.77
C LYS A 69 -23.60 -9.83 18.87
N GLU A 70 -23.20 -10.57 17.84
CA GLU A 70 -21.94 -11.32 17.80
C GLU A 70 -20.90 -10.69 16.88
N GLY A 71 -21.32 -9.78 16.01
CA GLY A 71 -20.46 -9.04 15.09
C GLY A 71 -20.08 -7.66 15.63
N CYS A 72 -19.50 -6.87 14.72
CA CYS A 72 -19.11 -5.51 15.02
C CYS A 72 -20.33 -4.58 15.12
N ASP A 73 -20.31 -3.66 16.08
CA ASP A 73 -21.36 -2.66 16.32
C ASP A 73 -21.17 -1.36 15.53
N ALA A 74 -20.14 -1.26 14.68
CA ALA A 74 -19.83 -0.10 13.87
C ALA A 74 -21.02 0.37 13.03
N ASP A 75 -21.23 1.67 12.97
CA ASP A 75 -22.31 2.27 12.19
C ASP A 75 -22.08 2.14 10.69
N ALA A 76 -23.19 1.99 9.96
CA ALA A 76 -23.12 2.02 8.51
C ALA A 76 -22.99 3.47 8.01
N ILE A 77 -22.19 3.67 6.97
CA ILE A 77 -22.06 4.96 6.29
C ILE A 77 -22.77 4.92 4.94
N SER A 78 -23.49 5.99 4.59
CA SER A 78 -24.13 6.07 3.27
C SER A 78 -23.07 6.23 2.18
N GLU A 79 -23.37 5.73 0.97
CA GLU A 79 -22.44 5.87 -0.16
C GLU A 79 -22.16 7.33 -0.50
N VAL A 80 -23.20 8.16 -0.48
CA VAL A 80 -23.07 9.60 -0.75
C VAL A 80 -22.20 10.29 0.30
N GLU A 81 -22.39 9.97 1.57
CA GLU A 81 -21.58 10.52 2.68
C GLU A 81 -20.09 10.14 2.53
N LEU A 82 -19.81 8.88 2.23
CA LEU A 82 -18.45 8.39 2.02
C LEU A 82 -17.80 9.03 0.79
N GLN A 83 -18.52 9.16 -0.33
CA GLN A 83 -18.06 9.82 -1.54
C GLN A 83 -17.77 11.31 -1.30
N ASN A 84 -18.65 12.01 -0.58
CA ASN A 84 -18.44 13.41 -0.21
C ASN A 84 -17.22 13.57 0.72
N ALA A 85 -17.00 12.64 1.64
CA ALA A 85 -15.83 12.66 2.51
C ALA A 85 -14.54 12.46 1.68
N VAL A 86 -14.54 11.57 0.68
CA VAL A 86 -13.43 11.39 -0.26
C VAL A 86 -13.13 12.70 -1.00
N VAL A 87 -14.15 13.36 -1.55
CA VAL A 87 -13.97 14.65 -2.25
C VAL A 87 -13.39 15.71 -1.32
N ARG A 88 -13.88 15.79 -0.08
CA ARG A 88 -13.33 16.71 0.93
C ARG A 88 -11.87 16.39 1.26
N ALA A 89 -11.53 15.10 1.42
CA ALA A 89 -10.17 14.65 1.69
C ALA A 89 -9.21 15.04 0.57
N ILE A 90 -9.58 14.75 -0.68
CA ILE A 90 -8.78 15.10 -1.86
C ILE A 90 -8.62 16.63 -1.95
N ASN A 91 -9.69 17.40 -1.78
CA ASN A 91 -9.61 18.86 -1.83
C ASN A 91 -8.75 19.46 -0.71
N LYS A 92 -8.80 18.89 0.49
CA LYS A 92 -7.96 19.35 1.60
C LYS A 92 -6.48 19.07 1.31
N THR A 93 -6.18 17.94 0.70
CA THR A 93 -4.84 17.60 0.22
C THR A 93 -4.39 18.51 -0.93
N LEU A 94 -5.28 18.81 -1.89
CA LEU A 94 -4.99 19.74 -3.00
C LEU A 94 -4.82 21.17 -2.51
N GLY A 95 -5.57 21.61 -1.50
CA GLY A 95 -5.46 22.93 -0.90
C GLY A 95 -4.19 23.16 -0.09
N GLY A 96 -3.62 22.08 0.49
CA GLY A 96 -2.32 22.07 1.16
C GLY A 96 -1.17 21.60 0.26
N ARG A 97 -1.27 21.81 -1.03
CA ARG A 97 -0.39 21.26 -2.08
C ARG A 97 1.10 21.45 -1.83
N GLU A 98 1.54 22.63 -1.39
CA GLU A 98 2.95 22.89 -1.08
C GLU A 98 3.43 22.06 0.10
N GLN A 99 2.66 22.04 1.18
CA GLN A 99 2.99 21.22 2.37
C GLN A 99 2.98 19.73 2.03
N PHE A 100 2.04 19.29 1.19
CA PHE A 100 1.98 17.93 0.69
C PHE A 100 3.22 17.56 -0.11
N LEU A 101 3.66 18.41 -1.02
CA LEU A 101 4.85 18.17 -1.85
C LEU A 101 6.14 18.18 -1.01
N VAL A 102 6.23 19.05 0.00
CA VAL A 102 7.36 19.08 0.94
C VAL A 102 7.41 17.79 1.78
N GLN A 103 6.28 17.35 2.32
CA GLN A 103 6.22 16.09 3.08
C GLN A 103 6.56 14.88 2.21
N LEU A 104 6.09 14.89 0.96
CA LEU A 104 6.38 13.87 -0.02
C LEU A 104 7.88 13.82 -0.34
N GLN A 105 8.52 14.98 -0.49
CA GLN A 105 9.95 15.09 -0.75
C GLN A 105 10.77 14.61 0.46
N HIS A 106 10.36 14.93 1.68
CA HIS A 106 11.02 14.46 2.90
C HIS A 106 10.92 12.93 3.03
N ASN A 107 9.75 12.35 2.78
CA ASN A 107 9.57 10.90 2.79
C ASN A 107 10.43 10.20 1.71
N ILE A 108 10.67 10.85 0.56
CA ILE A 108 11.59 10.35 -0.47
C ILE A 108 13.03 10.36 0.07
N GLU A 109 13.46 11.46 0.64
CA GLU A 109 14.81 11.61 1.16
C GLU A 109 15.10 10.60 2.27
N ASP A 110 14.16 10.35 3.18
CA ASP A 110 14.30 9.35 4.24
C ASP A 110 14.45 7.91 3.70
N VAL A 111 13.71 7.59 2.63
CA VAL A 111 13.80 6.28 1.96
C VAL A 111 15.10 6.14 1.15
N LEU A 112 15.68 7.26 0.67
CA LEU A 112 16.85 7.30 -0.20
C LEU A 112 18.19 7.29 0.53
N ASN A 113 18.24 7.63 1.81
CA ASN A 113 19.47 7.78 2.58
C ASN A 113 20.18 6.44 2.90
N GLY A 114 19.78 5.34 2.26
CA GLY A 114 20.54 4.07 2.28
C GLY A 114 21.53 4.03 1.13
N ASP A 115 22.82 4.16 1.40
CA ASP A 115 23.89 4.06 0.41
C ASP A 115 24.07 2.60 -0.07
N SER A 116 23.17 2.19 -0.98
CA SER A 116 23.12 0.82 -1.50
C SER A 116 24.26 0.53 -2.47
N THR A 117 24.73 1.55 -3.18
CA THR A 117 25.77 1.41 -4.23
C THR A 117 27.10 1.02 -3.61
N ALA A 118 27.55 1.74 -2.58
CA ALA A 118 28.78 1.40 -1.85
C ALA A 118 28.69 0.02 -1.19
N THR A 119 27.50 -0.37 -0.71
CA THR A 119 27.25 -1.69 -0.12
C THR A 119 27.36 -2.81 -1.17
N LEU A 120 26.82 -2.62 -2.36
CA LEU A 120 26.89 -3.60 -3.46
C LEU A 120 28.31 -3.76 -3.99
N GLU A 121 29.03 -2.66 -4.19
CA GLU A 121 30.44 -2.69 -4.61
C GLU A 121 31.30 -3.45 -3.60
N TYR A 122 31.14 -3.18 -2.31
CA TYR A 122 31.84 -3.92 -1.25
C TYR A 122 31.52 -5.42 -1.27
N ILE A 123 30.23 -5.79 -1.41
CA ILE A 123 29.82 -7.20 -1.46
C ILE A 123 30.44 -7.88 -2.69
N ASP A 124 30.43 -7.25 -3.86
CA ASP A 124 30.96 -7.83 -5.09
C ASP A 124 32.48 -8.00 -5.02
N GLN A 125 33.19 -7.02 -4.49
CA GLN A 125 34.63 -7.13 -4.27
C GLN A 125 34.96 -8.26 -3.30
N ARG A 126 34.23 -8.35 -2.18
CA ARG A 126 34.47 -9.41 -1.18
C ARG A 126 34.17 -10.80 -1.73
N MET A 127 33.10 -10.94 -2.54
CA MET A 127 32.78 -12.20 -3.21
C MET A 127 33.88 -12.62 -4.18
N ALA A 128 34.45 -11.69 -4.96
CA ALA A 128 35.56 -11.98 -5.89
C ALA A 128 36.81 -12.48 -5.14
N GLU A 129 37.18 -11.82 -4.03
CA GLU A 129 38.31 -12.25 -3.19
C GLU A 129 38.10 -13.67 -2.62
N LEU A 130 36.87 -13.99 -2.17
CA LEU A 130 36.57 -15.30 -1.61
C LEU A 130 36.51 -16.39 -2.68
N GLN A 131 36.04 -16.06 -3.89
CA GLN A 131 36.05 -16.99 -5.02
C GLN A 131 37.49 -17.36 -5.42
N GLU A 132 38.41 -16.40 -5.45
CA GLU A 132 39.84 -16.65 -5.71
C GLU A 132 40.44 -17.55 -4.64
N LYS A 133 40.17 -17.28 -3.35
CA LYS A 133 40.61 -18.12 -2.23
C LYS A 133 40.05 -19.54 -2.32
N LEU A 134 38.74 -19.68 -2.69
CA LEU A 134 38.12 -20.97 -2.86
C LEU A 134 38.83 -21.82 -3.90
N VAL A 135 39.17 -21.25 -5.05
CA VAL A 135 39.94 -21.94 -6.09
C VAL A 135 41.29 -22.40 -5.58
N MET A 136 41.99 -21.59 -4.80
CA MET A 136 43.26 -21.95 -4.19
C MET A 136 43.16 -23.07 -3.16
N CYS A 137 42.06 -23.08 -2.36
CA CYS A 137 41.82 -24.13 -1.37
C CYS A 137 41.50 -25.47 -2.02
N VAL A 138 40.65 -25.49 -3.05
CA VAL A 138 40.32 -26.70 -3.81
C VAL A 138 41.54 -27.32 -4.42
N ASN A 139 42.47 -26.52 -4.96
CA ASN A 139 43.73 -26.99 -5.54
C ASN A 139 44.69 -27.58 -4.49
N LYS A 140 44.54 -27.25 -3.21
CA LYS A 140 45.34 -27.73 -2.09
C LYS A 140 44.67 -28.82 -1.25
N ASN A 141 43.51 -29.30 -1.64
CA ASN A 141 42.69 -30.26 -0.89
C ASN A 141 42.40 -29.83 0.57
N ALA A 142 42.25 -28.52 0.82
CA ALA A 142 41.97 -27.92 2.11
C ALA A 142 40.45 -27.78 2.32
N GLU A 143 40.00 -27.70 3.59
CA GLU A 143 38.61 -27.43 3.93
C GLU A 143 38.16 -26.09 3.35
N TYR A 144 37.10 -26.11 2.54
CA TYR A 144 36.57 -24.94 1.84
C TYR A 144 35.16 -24.55 2.30
N ASP A 145 34.54 -25.33 3.17
CA ASP A 145 33.14 -25.14 3.58
C ASP A 145 32.90 -23.77 4.22
N VAL A 146 33.83 -23.25 5.00
CA VAL A 146 33.73 -21.93 5.63
C VAL A 146 33.66 -20.82 4.57
N ILE A 147 34.51 -20.93 3.53
CA ILE A 147 34.56 -19.96 2.45
C ILE A 147 33.28 -20.03 1.60
N ALA A 148 32.80 -21.23 1.30
CA ALA A 148 31.55 -21.45 0.58
C ALA A 148 30.36 -20.84 1.31
N ASN A 149 30.25 -21.08 2.61
CA ASN A 149 29.18 -20.52 3.46
C ASN A 149 29.25 -18.97 3.50
N GLU A 150 30.45 -18.37 3.54
CA GLU A 150 30.61 -16.91 3.51
C GLU A 150 30.14 -16.34 2.16
N ILE A 151 30.47 -17.01 1.05
CA ILE A 151 29.99 -16.61 -0.29
C ILE A 151 28.47 -16.67 -0.37
N ASP A 152 27.83 -17.74 0.15
CA ASP A 152 26.39 -17.87 0.10
C ASP A 152 25.69 -16.82 0.98
N ALA A 153 26.22 -16.51 2.16
CA ALA A 153 25.73 -15.43 3.00
C ALA A 153 25.83 -14.05 2.31
N LEU A 154 26.91 -13.80 1.54
CA LEU A 154 27.05 -12.58 0.77
C LEU A 154 26.09 -12.51 -0.41
N ARG A 155 25.79 -13.64 -1.07
CA ARG A 155 24.77 -13.73 -2.13
C ARG A 155 23.37 -13.39 -1.60
N GLU A 156 23.02 -13.91 -0.44
CA GLU A 156 21.75 -13.58 0.20
C GLU A 156 21.66 -12.09 0.55
N LYS A 157 22.72 -11.52 1.12
CA LYS A 157 22.79 -10.08 1.40
C LYS A 157 22.67 -9.25 0.13
N LYS A 158 23.36 -9.63 -0.95
CA LYS A 158 23.25 -8.96 -2.26
C LYS A 158 21.83 -8.98 -2.79
N ALA A 159 21.19 -10.15 -2.76
CA ALA A 159 19.80 -10.30 -3.20
C ALA A 159 18.84 -9.41 -2.39
N ALA A 160 19.01 -9.34 -1.07
CA ALA A 160 18.21 -8.47 -0.20
C ALA A 160 18.38 -6.98 -0.54
N VAL A 161 19.62 -6.52 -0.78
CA VAL A 161 19.90 -5.12 -1.17
C VAL A 161 19.26 -4.81 -2.52
N VAL A 162 19.44 -5.66 -3.54
CA VAL A 162 18.84 -5.45 -4.88
C VAL A 162 17.32 -5.42 -4.82
N THR A 163 16.69 -6.29 -4.02
CA THR A 163 15.24 -6.29 -3.84
C THR A 163 14.75 -5.00 -3.22
N ARG A 164 15.43 -4.52 -2.17
CA ARG A 164 15.12 -3.25 -1.52
C ARG A 164 15.25 -2.07 -2.48
N ASP A 165 16.29 -2.03 -3.29
CA ASP A 165 16.51 -0.96 -4.26
C ASP A 165 15.44 -0.94 -5.35
N ALA A 166 15.00 -2.12 -5.82
CA ALA A 166 13.89 -2.22 -6.76
C ALA A 166 12.56 -1.72 -6.16
N GLU A 167 12.29 -2.04 -4.90
CA GLU A 167 11.10 -1.56 -4.19
C GLU A 167 11.14 -0.04 -4.01
N GLN A 168 12.30 0.52 -3.67
CA GLN A 168 12.51 1.96 -3.55
C GLN A 168 12.30 2.68 -4.88
N GLU A 169 12.83 2.15 -5.98
CA GLU A 169 12.64 2.72 -7.31
C GLU A 169 11.17 2.69 -7.76
N MET A 170 10.44 1.62 -7.45
CA MET A 170 9.00 1.57 -7.69
C MET A 170 8.24 2.62 -6.87
N LEU A 171 8.64 2.84 -5.61
CA LEU A 171 8.04 3.86 -4.76
C LEU A 171 8.30 5.26 -5.30
N ARG A 172 9.54 5.55 -5.75
CA ARG A 172 9.89 6.82 -6.41
C ARG A 172 9.00 7.10 -7.61
N LYS A 173 8.83 6.13 -8.51
CA LYS A 173 7.98 6.29 -9.70
C LYS A 173 6.54 6.59 -9.33
N ARG A 174 5.97 5.89 -8.35
CA ARG A 174 4.61 6.17 -7.87
C ARG A 174 4.46 7.57 -7.31
N ILE A 175 5.47 8.05 -6.60
CA ILE A 175 5.51 9.38 -6.01
C ILE A 175 5.60 10.45 -7.11
N ASP A 176 6.46 10.26 -8.12
CA ASP A 176 6.59 11.17 -9.24
C ASP A 176 5.32 11.23 -10.10
N GLU A 177 4.68 10.11 -10.37
CA GLU A 177 3.40 10.06 -11.05
C GLU A 177 2.31 10.82 -10.28
N MET A 178 2.29 10.66 -8.95
CA MET A 178 1.36 11.40 -8.09
C MET A 178 1.65 12.89 -8.08
N ARG A 179 2.93 13.28 -8.02
CA ARG A 179 3.37 14.68 -8.09
C ARG A 179 2.93 15.33 -9.39
N GLN A 180 3.18 14.69 -10.53
CA GLN A 180 2.77 15.18 -11.84
C GLN A 180 1.25 15.30 -11.93
N PHE A 181 0.52 14.30 -11.43
CA PHE A 181 -0.93 14.34 -11.38
C PHE A 181 -1.45 15.53 -10.55
N LEU A 182 -0.93 15.71 -9.33
CA LEU A 182 -1.31 16.84 -8.47
C LEU A 182 -0.95 18.20 -9.09
N GLN A 183 0.17 18.27 -9.82
CA GLN A 183 0.57 19.48 -10.55
C GLN A 183 -0.36 19.79 -11.73
N SER A 184 -0.89 18.78 -12.39
CA SER A 184 -1.83 18.94 -13.50
C SER A 184 -3.23 19.34 -13.05
N GLN A 185 -3.60 19.06 -11.78
CA GLN A 185 -4.91 19.43 -11.22
C GLN A 185 -4.89 20.87 -10.74
N THR A 186 -5.41 21.76 -11.55
CA THR A 186 -5.50 23.20 -11.23
C THR A 186 -6.77 23.58 -10.48
N ASN A 187 -7.81 22.75 -10.56
CA ASN A 187 -9.14 23.05 -10.04
C ASN A 187 -9.54 22.17 -8.87
N ARG A 188 -10.39 22.73 -8.01
CA ARG A 188 -11.04 21.97 -6.92
C ARG A 188 -11.92 20.87 -7.51
N VAL A 189 -11.82 19.67 -6.94
CA VAL A 189 -12.67 18.54 -7.28
C VAL A 189 -14.07 18.76 -6.75
N THR A 190 -15.07 18.77 -7.62
CA THR A 190 -16.48 19.00 -7.26
C THR A 190 -17.29 17.72 -7.13
N GLU A 191 -16.89 16.68 -7.87
CA GLU A 191 -17.59 15.40 -7.94
C GLU A 191 -16.68 14.24 -7.61
N TYR A 192 -17.29 13.14 -7.15
CA TYR A 192 -16.59 11.90 -6.85
C TYR A 192 -16.11 11.25 -8.15
N ASP A 193 -14.81 10.98 -8.22
CA ASP A 193 -14.15 10.29 -9.34
C ASP A 193 -13.43 9.03 -8.85
N GLU A 194 -13.83 7.87 -9.39
CA GLU A 194 -13.22 6.59 -9.06
C GLU A 194 -11.75 6.49 -9.47
N GLN A 195 -11.34 7.15 -10.55
CA GLN A 195 -9.96 7.13 -11.01
C GLN A 195 -9.05 7.89 -10.03
N MET A 196 -9.53 9.03 -9.51
CA MET A 196 -8.82 9.77 -8.46
C MET A 196 -8.65 8.95 -7.20
N VAL A 197 -9.71 8.26 -6.76
CA VAL A 197 -9.64 7.36 -5.60
C VAL A 197 -8.56 6.30 -5.79
N ARG A 198 -8.59 5.61 -6.93
CA ARG A 198 -7.60 4.56 -7.25
C ARG A 198 -6.17 5.06 -7.33
N ARG A 199 -5.96 6.32 -7.73
CA ARG A 199 -4.63 6.93 -7.84
C ARG A 199 -4.10 7.44 -6.51
N LEU A 200 -4.96 8.05 -5.69
CA LEU A 200 -4.52 8.83 -4.52
C LEU A 200 -4.69 8.08 -3.19
N ILE A 201 -5.75 7.27 -3.04
CA ILE A 201 -6.13 6.70 -1.75
C ILE A 201 -5.65 5.25 -1.66
N GLU A 202 -4.94 4.94 -0.58
CA GLU A 202 -4.51 3.57 -0.25
C GLU A 202 -5.56 2.90 0.64
N LYS A 203 -6.03 3.62 1.69
CA LYS A 203 -6.94 3.05 2.68
C LYS A 203 -7.81 4.13 3.30
N ILE A 204 -9.03 3.76 3.68
CA ILE A 204 -9.96 4.59 4.45
C ILE A 204 -10.38 3.80 5.68
N THR A 205 -10.16 4.34 6.86
CA THR A 205 -10.63 3.73 8.11
C THR A 205 -11.82 4.52 8.63
N VAL A 206 -12.96 3.84 8.83
CA VAL A 206 -14.23 4.45 9.24
C VAL A 206 -14.46 4.20 10.72
N PHE A 207 -14.51 5.28 11.51
CA PHE A 207 -14.97 5.30 12.89
C PHE A 207 -16.38 5.88 12.97
N ASP A 208 -16.97 5.93 14.16
CA ASP A 208 -18.30 6.48 14.34
C ASP A 208 -18.35 8.00 14.09
N ASP A 209 -17.32 8.73 14.56
CA ASP A 209 -17.26 10.20 14.53
C ASP A 209 -16.33 10.77 13.48
N ASN A 210 -15.38 9.97 12.97
CA ASN A 210 -14.36 10.41 12.03
C ASN A 210 -14.01 9.37 10.98
N LEU A 211 -13.32 9.82 9.93
CA LEU A 211 -12.72 8.98 8.89
C LEU A 211 -11.24 9.33 8.79
N ILE A 212 -10.41 8.30 8.74
CA ILE A 212 -8.97 8.45 8.50
C ILE A 212 -8.68 8.00 7.07
N PHE A 213 -8.09 8.88 6.29
CA PHE A 213 -7.66 8.65 4.92
C PHE A 213 -6.14 8.46 4.89
N GLU A 214 -5.70 7.32 4.43
CA GLU A 214 -4.29 7.03 4.15
C GLU A 214 -4.09 7.15 2.63
N PHE A 215 -3.25 8.08 2.22
CA PHE A 215 -2.92 8.31 0.81
C PHE A 215 -1.73 7.45 0.40
N LYS A 216 -1.64 7.09 -0.87
CA LYS A 216 -0.51 6.35 -1.44
C LYS A 216 0.84 7.06 -1.32
N SER A 217 0.80 8.36 -1.01
CA SER A 217 1.98 9.17 -0.67
C SER A 217 2.53 8.92 0.74
N GLY A 218 1.85 8.12 1.57
CA GLY A 218 2.14 7.96 2.98
C GLY A 218 1.50 9.02 3.89
N MET A 219 0.83 10.04 3.31
CA MET A 219 0.09 11.02 4.12
C MET A 219 -1.16 10.42 4.74
N THR A 220 -1.44 10.87 5.95
CA THR A 220 -2.67 10.55 6.67
C THR A 220 -3.46 11.82 6.93
N LEU A 221 -4.77 11.77 6.69
CA LEU A 221 -5.69 12.87 6.91
C LEU A 221 -6.90 12.40 7.70
N GLU A 222 -7.22 13.09 8.77
CA GLU A 222 -8.42 12.88 9.55
C GLU A 222 -9.50 13.90 9.15
N LEU A 223 -10.73 13.42 8.95
CA LEU A 223 -11.92 14.21 8.69
C LEU A 223 -13.05 13.80 9.63
N MET A 224 -13.68 14.78 10.26
CA MET A 224 -14.92 14.55 11.00
C MET A 224 -16.04 14.14 10.03
N ARG A 225 -16.85 13.23 10.50
CA ARG A 225 -17.97 12.64 9.77
C ARG A 225 -19.14 13.60 9.60
#